data_3976af6fe5d163564afd706407c5fc98
#
_entry.id   3976af6fe5d163564afd706407c5fc98
#
_cell.length_a   1.000
_cell.length_b   1.000
_cell.length_c   1.000
_cell.angle_alpha   90.00
_cell.angle_beta   90.00
_cell.angle_gamma   90.00
#
_symmetry.space_group_name_H-M   'P 1'
#
loop_
_entity.id
_entity.type
_entity.pdbx_description
1 polymer ?
#
loop_
_entity_poly.entity_id
_entity_poly.type
_entity_poly.pdbx_seq_one_letter_code
_entity_poly.pdbx_strand_id
1 'polypeptide(L)'
;MLVGRKARTWVLGLALMVGGGGGAFAEAQAATTDDLMDTTKHPVSVTMAMQADSFFGFNPSIYGTYGLTDNIALAFNFTYWTMINGVGVHDNAPWLETDMGLNFTFLEKRLSVTPMIGFVHGQLLSSRGGFFPNGGGSVNERTTAFEGVVPNIIANYADDRFEGEFYLGYYKAIRSEGGSGGGGATGCSGLVDTNCLGTSQTGGRGTWDFLHYWVSAGMRVNSMWSLGAHYEHLLTTRDSSAPGAAQDYYRWIGPYVEMKLPGNMAFRFTVGKDLTDNQDFYKLKFTKTF
;
A
#
# COMPACT_ATOMS: atom_id res chain seq x y z
N MET A 1 45.03 1.18 -31.17
CA MET A 1 45.38 0.75 -29.82
C MET A 1 44.52 1.58 -28.83
N LEU A 2 43.32 1.07 -28.51
CA LEU A 2 42.33 1.75 -27.66
C LEU A 2 42.22 0.96 -26.33
N VAL A 3 42.68 1.59 -25.26
CA VAL A 3 42.67 1.02 -23.91
C VAL A 3 41.29 1.28 -23.30
N GLY A 4 40.49 0.21 -23.13
CA GLY A 4 39.22 0.26 -22.48
C GLY A 4 39.36 0.43 -20.96
N ARG A 5 38.88 1.55 -20.43
CA ARG A 5 38.74 1.77 -18.97
C ARG A 5 37.52 1.01 -18.47
N LYS A 6 37.73 -0.05 -17.67
CA LYS A 6 36.68 -0.70 -16.89
C LYS A 6 36.29 0.20 -15.71
N ALA A 7 35.05 0.71 -15.71
CA ALA A 7 34.48 1.39 -14.56
C ALA A 7 34.13 0.34 -13.47
N ARG A 8 34.73 0.48 -12.30
CA ARG A 8 34.39 -0.31 -11.11
C ARG A 8 33.26 0.39 -10.36
N THR A 9 32.09 -0.17 -10.42
CA THR A 9 30.95 0.31 -9.61
C THR A 9 30.97 -0.42 -8.27
N TRP A 10 31.01 0.33 -7.17
CA TRP A 10 30.92 -0.18 -5.81
C TRP A 10 29.45 -0.33 -5.44
N VAL A 11 29.02 -1.54 -5.16
CA VAL A 11 27.70 -1.80 -4.56
C VAL A 11 27.91 -1.85 -3.05
N LEU A 12 27.31 -0.89 -2.35
CA LEU A 12 27.29 -0.86 -0.89
C LEU A 12 26.37 -1.98 -0.37
N GLY A 13 26.98 -3.02 0.22
CA GLY A 13 26.24 -4.04 0.93
C GLY A 13 25.83 -3.54 2.32
N LEU A 14 24.54 -3.46 2.57
CA LEU A 14 23.99 -3.21 3.90
C LEU A 14 24.02 -4.52 4.70
N ALA A 15 25.02 -4.69 5.54
CA ALA A 15 25.12 -5.82 6.46
C ALA A 15 24.38 -5.51 7.77
N LEU A 16 23.25 -6.17 8.01
CA LEU A 16 22.64 -6.24 9.35
C LEU A 16 23.46 -7.21 10.21
N MET A 17 24.18 -6.70 11.18
CA MET A 17 24.83 -7.52 12.20
C MET A 17 23.82 -7.96 13.25
N VAL A 18 23.53 -9.27 13.28
CA VAL A 18 22.99 -9.95 14.46
C VAL A 18 24.15 -10.77 15.02
N GLY A 19 24.49 -10.51 16.28
CA GLY A 19 25.71 -10.99 16.90
C GLY A 19 25.72 -12.49 17.23
N GLY A 20 26.93 -13.04 17.23
CA GLY A 20 27.33 -14.18 18.03
C GLY A 20 27.68 -15.45 17.27
N GLY A 21 28.96 -15.77 17.11
CA GLY A 21 29.46 -17.08 16.73
C GLY A 21 30.51 -17.03 15.63
N GLY A 22 31.80 -17.20 15.98
CA GLY A 22 32.92 -17.23 15.06
C GLY A 22 32.80 -18.36 14.04
N GLY A 23 32.62 -18.01 12.81
CA GLY A 23 32.71 -18.85 11.64
C GLY A 23 33.37 -18.04 10.54
N ALA A 24 34.34 -18.66 9.86
CA ALA A 24 35.10 -18.06 8.77
C ALA A 24 34.20 -17.33 7.77
N PHE A 25 34.41 -16.04 7.61
CA PHE A 25 33.75 -15.24 6.56
C PHE A 25 34.32 -15.76 5.21
N ALA A 26 33.53 -16.54 4.47
CA ALA A 26 33.78 -16.73 3.07
C ALA A 26 33.74 -15.34 2.41
N GLU A 27 34.81 -14.94 1.72
CA GLU A 27 34.81 -13.73 0.90
C GLU A 27 33.63 -13.82 -0.07
N ALA A 28 32.61 -13.00 0.15
CA ALA A 28 31.51 -12.86 -0.79
C ALA A 28 32.10 -12.31 -2.09
N GLN A 29 32.22 -13.14 -3.09
CA GLN A 29 32.65 -12.74 -4.43
C GLN A 29 31.61 -11.72 -4.93
N ALA A 30 32.05 -10.49 -5.18
CA ALA A 30 31.16 -9.45 -5.69
C ALA A 30 30.59 -9.92 -7.04
N ALA A 31 29.28 -10.13 -7.08
CA ALA A 31 28.59 -10.48 -8.31
C ALA A 31 28.87 -9.42 -9.40
N THR A 32 29.13 -9.86 -10.61
CA THR A 32 29.27 -8.95 -11.75
C THR A 32 27.90 -8.42 -12.15
N THR A 33 27.84 -7.27 -12.80
CA THR A 33 26.56 -6.72 -13.30
C THR A 33 25.85 -7.71 -14.22
N ASP A 34 26.59 -8.46 -15.03
CA ASP A 34 26.04 -9.46 -15.94
C ASP A 34 25.42 -10.63 -15.18
N ASP A 35 25.99 -11.00 -14.03
CA ASP A 35 25.45 -12.06 -13.18
C ASP A 35 24.14 -11.63 -12.51
N LEU A 36 24.05 -10.37 -12.07
CA LEU A 36 22.83 -9.80 -11.49
C LEU A 36 21.70 -9.66 -12.53
N MET A 37 22.00 -9.52 -13.79
CA MET A 37 21.02 -9.42 -14.87
C MET A 37 20.63 -10.77 -15.48
N ASP A 38 21.20 -11.85 -15.00
CA ASP A 38 20.88 -13.21 -15.46
C ASP A 38 19.53 -13.67 -14.86
N THR A 39 18.46 -13.55 -15.63
CA THR A 39 17.11 -13.93 -15.21
C THR A 39 16.92 -15.43 -14.99
N THR A 40 17.87 -16.28 -15.38
CA THR A 40 17.85 -17.71 -15.05
C THR A 40 18.29 -17.96 -13.63
N LYS A 41 19.17 -17.11 -13.09
CA LYS A 41 19.62 -17.15 -11.70
C LYS A 41 18.76 -16.24 -10.79
N HIS A 42 18.29 -15.12 -11.34
CA HIS A 42 17.54 -14.12 -10.63
C HIS A 42 16.18 -13.89 -11.31
N PRO A 43 15.19 -14.76 -11.08
CA PRO A 43 13.90 -14.67 -11.72
C PRO A 43 13.18 -13.37 -11.32
N VAL A 44 12.65 -12.70 -12.32
CA VAL A 44 11.85 -11.48 -12.16
C VAL A 44 10.38 -11.82 -12.36
N SER A 45 9.53 -11.29 -11.49
CA SER A 45 8.08 -11.35 -11.67
C SER A 45 7.50 -9.96 -11.47
N VAL A 46 6.61 -9.55 -12.34
CA VAL A 46 5.88 -8.29 -12.22
C VAL A 46 4.39 -8.56 -12.37
N THR A 47 3.62 -8.12 -11.40
CA THR A 47 2.16 -8.18 -11.42
C THR A 47 1.59 -6.78 -11.51
N MET A 48 0.80 -6.52 -12.53
CA MET A 48 -0.03 -5.33 -12.62
C MET A 48 -1.43 -5.65 -12.10
N ALA A 49 -1.96 -4.81 -11.22
CA ALA A 49 -3.32 -4.92 -10.74
C ALA A 49 -4.09 -3.63 -11.04
N MET A 50 -5.27 -3.79 -11.62
CA MET A 50 -6.28 -2.73 -11.75
C MET A 50 -7.36 -3.02 -10.74
N GLN A 51 -7.52 -2.14 -9.77
CA GLN A 51 -8.49 -2.31 -8.71
C GLN A 51 -9.46 -1.13 -8.70
N ALA A 52 -10.68 -1.41 -8.28
CA ALA A 52 -11.68 -0.39 -8.01
C ALA A 52 -12.58 -0.84 -6.87
N ASP A 53 -12.89 0.05 -5.96
CA ASP A 53 -13.76 -0.25 -4.83
C ASP A 53 -14.65 0.95 -4.46
N SER A 54 -15.56 0.71 -3.53
CA SER A 54 -16.54 1.71 -3.12
C SER A 54 -15.95 2.89 -2.36
N PHE A 55 -14.75 2.77 -1.78
CA PHE A 55 -14.13 3.81 -0.97
C PHE A 55 -13.04 4.56 -1.74
N PHE A 56 -12.03 3.85 -2.23
CA PHE A 56 -10.90 4.49 -2.93
C PHE A 56 -11.18 4.77 -4.40
N GLY A 57 -12.23 4.16 -4.99
CA GLY A 57 -12.45 4.23 -6.42
C GLY A 57 -11.40 3.42 -7.19
N PHE A 58 -10.80 3.98 -8.23
CA PHE A 58 -9.82 3.29 -9.06
C PHE A 58 -8.41 3.43 -8.49
N ASN A 59 -7.78 2.30 -8.13
CA ASN A 59 -6.45 2.25 -7.51
C ASN A 59 -5.56 1.19 -8.17
N PRO A 60 -4.89 1.53 -9.28
CA PRO A 60 -3.97 0.62 -9.93
C PRO A 60 -2.70 0.43 -9.12
N SER A 61 -2.12 -0.78 -9.18
CA SER A 61 -0.85 -1.07 -8.54
C SER A 61 0.06 -1.95 -9.42
N ILE A 62 1.36 -1.85 -9.14
CA ILE A 62 2.39 -2.70 -9.73
C ILE A 62 3.18 -3.31 -8.57
N TYR A 63 3.15 -4.62 -8.48
CA TYR A 63 3.95 -5.39 -7.54
C TYR A 63 5.01 -6.19 -8.30
N GLY A 64 6.24 -6.19 -7.80
CA GLY A 64 7.30 -6.95 -8.44
C GLY A 64 8.22 -7.63 -7.45
N THR A 65 8.87 -8.69 -7.91
CA THR A 65 9.91 -9.40 -7.18
C THR A 65 11.12 -9.68 -8.06
N TYR A 66 12.29 -9.67 -7.45
CA TYR A 66 13.56 -10.05 -8.03
C TYR A 66 14.23 -11.11 -7.14
N GLY A 67 14.36 -12.33 -7.63
CA GLY A 67 14.87 -13.47 -6.87
C GLY A 67 16.34 -13.29 -6.48
N LEU A 68 16.63 -13.43 -5.21
CA LEU A 68 17.99 -13.45 -4.66
C LEU A 68 18.47 -14.87 -4.42
N THR A 69 17.57 -15.71 -3.94
CA THR A 69 17.76 -17.14 -3.72
C THR A 69 16.46 -17.87 -4.06
N ASP A 70 16.45 -19.19 -3.92
CA ASP A 70 15.25 -20.01 -4.18
C ASP A 70 14.03 -19.59 -3.33
N ASN A 71 14.27 -19.00 -2.15
CA ASN A 71 13.23 -18.71 -1.17
C ASN A 71 13.21 -17.24 -0.71
N ILE A 72 14.11 -16.40 -1.25
CA ILE A 72 14.20 -14.98 -0.89
C ILE A 72 14.26 -14.14 -2.16
N ALA A 73 13.42 -13.10 -2.23
CA ALA A 73 13.45 -12.12 -3.32
C ALA A 73 13.40 -10.70 -2.76
N LEU A 74 13.98 -9.74 -3.47
CA LEU A 74 13.61 -8.33 -3.28
C LEU A 74 12.18 -8.15 -3.76
N ALA A 75 11.42 -7.32 -3.05
CA ALA A 75 10.05 -6.98 -3.41
C ALA A 75 9.88 -5.47 -3.48
N PHE A 76 9.05 -5.04 -4.41
CA PHE A 76 8.60 -3.65 -4.51
C PHE A 76 7.13 -3.60 -4.85
N ASN A 77 6.46 -2.54 -4.41
CA ASN A 77 5.07 -2.25 -4.74
C ASN A 77 4.90 -0.75 -4.97
N PHE A 78 4.09 -0.41 -5.97
CA PHE A 78 3.65 0.94 -6.25
C PHE A 78 2.14 0.92 -6.34
N THR A 79 1.45 1.69 -5.50
CA THR A 79 0.00 1.81 -5.55
C THR A 79 -0.38 3.27 -5.73
N TYR A 80 -1.13 3.54 -6.77
CA TYR A 80 -1.70 4.85 -7.01
C TYR A 80 -3.13 4.88 -6.46
N TRP A 81 -3.34 5.68 -5.46
CA TRP A 81 -4.62 5.81 -4.79
C TRP A 81 -5.38 7.01 -5.32
N THR A 82 -6.64 6.79 -5.70
CA THR A 82 -7.54 7.89 -6.07
C THR A 82 -8.76 7.83 -5.16
N MET A 83 -9.10 8.91 -4.50
CA MET A 83 -10.38 8.99 -3.79
C MET A 83 -11.43 9.61 -4.71
N ILE A 84 -12.24 8.78 -5.36
CA ILE A 84 -13.30 9.26 -6.25
C ILE A 84 -14.57 9.61 -5.48
N ASN A 85 -14.84 8.88 -4.41
CA ASN A 85 -16.03 9.03 -3.59
C ASN A 85 -15.72 9.51 -2.18
N GLY A 86 -14.59 10.16 -2.02
CA GLY A 86 -14.18 10.64 -0.72
C GLY A 86 -15.24 11.52 -0.11
N VAL A 87 -15.67 11.10 1.01
CA VAL A 87 -16.53 11.80 1.91
C VAL A 87 -15.94 13.21 2.10
N GLY A 88 -16.62 14.21 1.59
CA GLY A 88 -16.21 15.61 1.75
C GLY A 88 -15.12 16.10 0.82
N VAL A 89 -14.91 15.48 -0.31
CA VAL A 89 -13.72 15.71 -1.14
C VAL A 89 -13.92 16.86 -2.11
N HIS A 90 -13.27 17.93 -1.82
CA HIS A 90 -12.84 18.89 -2.85
C HIS A 90 -11.42 18.64 -3.33
N ASP A 91 -10.72 17.68 -2.72
CA ASP A 91 -9.34 17.37 -3.01
C ASP A 91 -9.25 15.95 -3.54
N ASN A 92 -9.52 15.78 -4.84
CA ASN A 92 -9.14 14.60 -5.59
C ASN A 92 -7.60 14.55 -5.74
N ALA A 93 -6.89 14.82 -4.67
CA ALA A 93 -5.45 14.75 -4.69
C ALA A 93 -5.05 13.27 -4.63
N PRO A 94 -4.61 12.69 -5.74
CA PRO A 94 -4.12 11.33 -5.73
C PRO A 94 -2.85 11.27 -4.89
N TRP A 95 -2.61 10.13 -4.27
CA TRP A 95 -1.33 9.87 -3.62
C TRP A 95 -0.72 8.58 -4.13
N LEU A 96 0.58 8.53 -4.02
CA LEU A 96 1.36 7.37 -4.41
C LEU A 96 1.93 6.73 -3.16
N GLU A 97 1.74 5.44 -3.02
CA GLU A 97 2.42 4.59 -2.06
C GLU A 97 3.51 3.80 -2.78
N THR A 98 4.71 3.80 -2.20
CA THR A 98 5.85 3.05 -2.75
C THR A 98 6.46 2.21 -1.64
N ASP A 99 6.49 0.90 -1.83
CA ASP A 99 6.98 -0.05 -0.83
C ASP A 99 8.18 -0.81 -1.35
N MET A 100 9.08 -1.12 -0.44
CA MET A 100 10.23 -1.99 -0.71
C MET A 100 10.47 -2.95 0.46
N GLY A 101 10.87 -4.16 0.17
CA GLY A 101 11.14 -5.15 1.20
C GLY A 101 11.69 -6.46 0.67
N LEU A 102 11.50 -7.51 1.44
CA LEU A 102 11.93 -8.86 1.11
C LEU A 102 10.72 -9.79 1.08
N ASN A 103 10.62 -10.58 0.02
CA ASN A 103 9.67 -11.68 -0.05
C ASN A 103 10.37 -12.97 0.40
N PHE A 104 9.75 -13.66 1.34
CA PHE A 104 10.17 -14.97 1.82
C PHE A 104 9.14 -16.02 1.41
N THR A 105 9.59 -17.13 0.84
CA THR A 105 8.71 -18.23 0.47
C THR A 105 8.94 -19.45 1.33
N PHE A 106 7.85 -20.10 1.71
CA PHE A 106 7.81 -21.27 2.60
C PHE A 106 6.88 -22.34 2.03
N LEU A 107 6.87 -23.52 2.65
CA LEU A 107 5.95 -24.61 2.33
C LEU A 107 5.98 -24.96 0.83
N GLU A 108 7.16 -25.16 0.28
CA GLU A 108 7.35 -25.44 -1.16
C GLU A 108 6.76 -24.35 -2.05
N LYS A 109 6.98 -23.08 -1.65
CA LYS A 109 6.48 -21.86 -2.32
C LYS A 109 4.97 -21.67 -2.29
N ARG A 110 4.22 -22.42 -1.44
CA ARG A 110 2.78 -22.22 -1.26
C ARG A 110 2.45 -21.02 -0.39
N LEU A 111 3.36 -20.64 0.51
CA LEU A 111 3.22 -19.46 1.36
C LEU A 111 4.31 -18.46 1.03
N SER A 112 3.93 -17.23 0.74
CA SER A 112 4.84 -16.08 0.68
C SER A 112 4.52 -15.10 1.78
N VAL A 113 5.56 -14.52 2.38
CA VAL A 113 5.45 -13.47 3.40
C VAL A 113 6.41 -12.35 3.02
N THR A 114 5.88 -11.15 2.86
CA THR A 114 6.62 -9.99 2.36
C THR A 114 6.51 -8.81 3.32
N PRO A 115 7.38 -8.73 4.34
CA PRO A 115 7.53 -7.50 5.10
C PRO A 115 8.15 -6.40 4.23
N MET A 116 7.58 -5.21 4.27
CA MET A 116 8.02 -4.05 3.51
C MET A 116 7.99 -2.79 4.37
N ILE A 117 8.76 -1.80 3.94
CA ILE A 117 8.64 -0.43 4.38
C ILE A 117 8.16 0.41 3.19
N GLY A 118 7.06 1.11 3.39
CA GLY A 118 6.48 1.99 2.40
C GLY A 118 6.65 3.46 2.75
N PHE A 119 6.46 4.28 1.72
CA PHE A 119 6.41 5.74 1.82
C PHE A 119 5.17 6.24 1.09
N VAL A 120 4.46 7.17 1.72
CA VAL A 120 3.33 7.88 1.13
C VAL A 120 3.80 9.23 0.62
N HIS A 121 3.44 9.53 -0.62
CA HIS A 121 3.70 10.79 -1.30
C HIS A 121 2.36 11.42 -1.70
N GLY A 122 2.07 12.61 -1.24
CA GLY A 122 0.81 13.27 -1.53
C GLY A 122 0.24 14.01 -0.33
N GLN A 123 -1.06 13.84 -0.08
CA GLN A 123 -1.79 14.52 0.99
C GLN A 123 -2.75 13.58 1.72
N LEU A 124 -2.36 12.33 1.92
CA LEU A 124 -3.18 11.34 2.63
C LEU A 124 -3.18 11.56 4.14
N LEU A 125 -1.99 11.81 4.70
CA LEU A 125 -1.77 11.79 6.16
C LEU A 125 -1.76 13.17 6.79
N SER A 126 -1.76 14.24 5.98
CA SER A 126 -1.80 15.61 6.48
C SER A 126 -2.61 16.51 5.56
N SER A 127 -3.52 17.28 6.13
CA SER A 127 -4.18 18.37 5.41
C SER A 127 -3.38 19.64 5.60
N ARG A 128 -2.91 20.23 4.52
CA ARG A 128 -2.58 21.65 4.49
C ARG A 128 -3.85 22.40 4.16
N GLY A 129 -4.19 23.37 5.01
CA GLY A 129 -5.41 24.14 4.95
C GLY A 129 -5.94 24.37 3.53
N GLY A 130 -7.16 23.94 3.32
CA GLY A 130 -7.76 23.60 2.05
C GLY A 130 -7.76 24.65 0.99
N PHE A 131 -7.89 24.19 -0.20
CA PHE A 131 -8.30 24.96 -1.37
C PHE A 131 -9.74 25.45 -1.16
N PHE A 132 -9.92 26.77 -1.19
CA PHE A 132 -11.26 27.37 -1.21
C PHE A 132 -11.51 28.03 -2.55
N PRO A 133 -12.52 27.57 -3.31
CA PRO A 133 -12.80 28.12 -4.63
C PRO A 133 -13.24 29.59 -4.60
N ASN A 134 -13.51 30.18 -3.45
CA ASN A 134 -14.16 31.46 -3.35
C ASN A 134 -13.34 32.60 -2.73
N GLY A 135 -12.06 32.52 -2.76
CA GLY A 135 -11.46 33.75 -2.32
C GLY A 135 -10.02 33.78 -1.85
N GLY A 136 -9.16 33.99 -2.75
CA GLY A 136 -8.06 34.88 -2.50
C GLY A 136 -6.91 34.36 -1.63
N GLY A 137 -6.80 33.08 -1.42
CA GLY A 137 -5.62 32.47 -0.82
C GLY A 137 -4.77 31.82 -1.91
N SER A 138 -3.54 32.26 -2.06
CA SER A 138 -2.57 31.56 -2.88
C SER A 138 -2.32 30.19 -2.27
N VAL A 139 -2.95 29.17 -2.80
CA VAL A 139 -2.74 27.80 -2.37
C VAL A 139 -1.54 27.26 -3.11
N ASN A 140 -0.40 27.34 -2.51
CA ASN A 140 0.76 26.53 -2.92
C ASN A 140 0.56 25.11 -2.40
N GLU A 141 -0.40 24.40 -2.96
CA GLU A 141 -0.57 22.96 -2.75
C GLU A 141 0.58 22.24 -3.41
N ARG A 142 1.62 22.07 -2.67
CA ARG A 142 2.72 21.21 -3.11
C ARG A 142 2.46 19.82 -2.60
N THR A 143 2.37 18.89 -3.53
CA THR A 143 2.46 17.46 -3.21
C THR A 143 3.64 17.23 -2.28
N THR A 144 3.40 16.66 -1.13
CA THR A 144 4.45 16.41 -0.15
C THR A 144 5.18 15.15 -0.54
N ALA A 145 6.45 15.28 -0.91
CA ALA A 145 7.34 14.13 -0.95
C ALA A 145 7.53 13.62 0.49
N PHE A 146 7.39 12.32 0.74
CA PHE A 146 7.53 11.69 2.04
C PHE A 146 6.60 12.29 3.12
N GLU A 147 5.33 12.11 2.92
CA GLU A 147 4.30 12.50 3.88
C GLU A 147 4.28 11.57 5.10
N GLY A 148 4.49 10.28 4.86
CA GLY A 148 4.50 9.27 5.89
C GLY A 148 5.26 8.01 5.51
N VAL A 149 5.40 7.14 6.51
CA VAL A 149 5.98 5.79 6.36
C VAL A 149 4.91 4.74 6.60
N VAL A 150 5.02 3.61 5.89
CA VAL A 150 4.07 2.51 5.94
C VAL A 150 4.83 1.20 6.16
N PRO A 151 5.22 0.88 7.42
CA PRO A 151 5.60 -0.50 7.70
C PRO A 151 4.40 -1.40 7.41
N ASN A 152 4.61 -2.39 6.54
CA ASN A 152 3.54 -3.29 6.14
C ASN A 152 4.04 -4.71 5.94
N ILE A 153 3.09 -5.64 5.88
CA ILE A 153 3.33 -7.03 5.57
C ILE A 153 2.22 -7.57 4.69
N ILE A 154 2.61 -8.26 3.62
CA ILE A 154 1.71 -9.02 2.76
C ILE A 154 2.03 -10.50 2.95
N ALA A 155 1.01 -11.34 3.08
CA ALA A 155 1.16 -12.77 3.02
C ALA A 155 0.16 -13.36 2.03
N ASN A 156 0.63 -14.31 1.21
CA ASN A 156 -0.21 -15.01 0.26
C ASN A 156 0.01 -16.51 0.43
N TYR A 157 -1.09 -17.24 0.43
CA TYR A 157 -1.10 -18.69 0.45
C TYR A 157 -1.86 -19.23 -0.76
N ALA A 158 -1.33 -20.26 -1.38
CA ALA A 158 -2.02 -20.97 -2.44
C ALA A 158 -1.56 -22.42 -2.53
N ASP A 159 -2.49 -23.36 -2.51
CA ASP A 159 -2.30 -24.76 -2.85
C ASP A 159 -3.33 -25.22 -3.87
N ASP A 160 -3.50 -26.54 -4.04
CA ASP A 160 -4.45 -27.11 -5.00
C ASP A 160 -5.91 -26.84 -4.63
N ARG A 161 -6.22 -26.60 -3.36
CA ARG A 161 -7.59 -26.46 -2.84
C ARG A 161 -7.88 -25.11 -2.25
N PHE A 162 -6.90 -24.48 -1.60
CA PHE A 162 -7.11 -23.27 -0.82
C PHE A 162 -6.25 -22.11 -1.33
N GLU A 163 -6.74 -20.92 -1.11
CA GLU A 163 -6.01 -19.69 -1.35
C GLU A 163 -6.31 -18.69 -0.24
N GLY A 164 -5.36 -17.81 0.04
CA GLY A 164 -5.50 -16.78 1.04
C GLY A 164 -4.60 -15.59 0.75
N GLU A 165 -5.06 -14.43 1.18
CA GLU A 165 -4.33 -13.18 1.09
C GLU A 165 -4.50 -12.44 2.42
N PHE A 166 -3.42 -11.92 2.95
CA PHE A 166 -3.41 -11.10 4.14
C PHE A 166 -2.55 -9.87 3.91
N TYR A 167 -3.02 -8.73 4.36
CA TYR A 167 -2.29 -7.47 4.43
C TYR A 167 -2.47 -6.82 5.78
N LEU A 168 -1.42 -6.19 6.28
CA LEU A 168 -1.45 -5.29 7.41
C LEU A 168 -0.48 -4.15 7.16
N GLY A 169 -0.97 -2.91 7.14
CA GLY A 169 -0.17 -1.71 6.99
C GLY A 169 -0.49 -0.68 8.04
N TYR A 170 0.54 -0.05 8.60
CA TYR A 170 0.40 1.06 9.52
C TYR A 170 0.93 2.34 8.88
N TYR A 171 0.02 3.23 8.54
CA TYR A 171 0.32 4.52 7.90
C TYR A 171 0.65 5.53 8.97
N LYS A 172 1.93 5.85 9.09
CA LYS A 172 2.46 6.76 10.09
C LYS A 172 2.88 8.07 9.47
N ALA A 173 2.19 9.17 9.78
CA ALA A 173 2.64 10.49 9.37
C ALA A 173 3.99 10.85 10.01
N ILE A 174 4.96 11.25 9.19
CA ILE A 174 6.27 11.73 9.66
C ILE A 174 6.28 13.23 9.88
N ARG A 175 5.23 13.93 9.45
CA ARG A 175 5.02 15.35 9.72
C ARG A 175 3.91 15.51 10.74
N SER A 176 4.11 16.34 11.72
CA SER A 176 3.09 16.74 12.66
C SER A 176 2.65 18.16 12.28
N GLU A 177 1.61 18.29 11.56
CA GLU A 177 0.93 19.56 11.35
C GLU A 177 -0.06 19.75 12.51
N GLY A 178 0.49 20.15 13.65
CA GLY A 178 -0.33 20.45 14.81
C GLY A 178 -1.15 21.70 14.57
N GLY A 179 -2.43 21.57 14.60
CA GLY A 179 -3.35 22.69 14.62
C GLY A 179 -3.40 23.39 15.98
N SER A 180 -2.31 23.99 16.40
CA SER A 180 -2.34 24.99 17.48
C SER A 180 -2.65 26.37 16.91
N GLY A 181 -3.59 26.45 15.99
CA GLY A 181 -4.17 27.71 15.56
C GLY A 181 -5.31 28.03 16.49
N GLY A 182 -5.07 28.79 17.55
CA GLY A 182 -6.15 29.37 18.35
C GLY A 182 -7.10 30.14 17.46
N GLY A 183 -8.37 29.91 17.61
CA GLY A 183 -9.41 30.71 16.99
C GLY A 183 -10.46 29.89 16.28
N GLY A 184 -11.32 29.27 17.03
CA GLY A 184 -12.74 29.24 16.74
C GLY A 184 -13.24 28.63 15.44
N ALA A 185 -12.59 27.65 14.89
CA ALA A 185 -13.25 26.80 13.90
C ALA A 185 -13.88 25.62 14.63
N THR A 186 -15.12 25.78 14.98
CA THR A 186 -15.94 24.71 15.49
C THR A 186 -16.10 23.65 14.42
N GLY A 187 -15.53 22.50 14.63
CA GLY A 187 -16.09 21.27 14.14
C GLY A 187 -15.73 20.76 12.75
N CYS A 188 -14.73 21.33 12.06
CA CYS A 188 -14.28 20.72 10.82
C CYS A 188 -13.19 19.70 11.11
N SER A 189 -13.61 18.52 11.53
CA SER A 189 -12.74 17.39 11.73
C SER A 189 -12.64 16.60 10.44
N GLY A 190 -11.45 16.65 9.83
CA GLY A 190 -11.07 15.66 8.86
C GLY A 190 -11.92 15.52 7.61
N LEU A 191 -11.68 14.48 6.90
CA LEU A 191 -12.20 14.07 5.60
C LEU A 191 -13.74 13.97 5.46
N VAL A 192 -14.51 14.14 6.49
CA VAL A 192 -15.93 13.73 6.54
C VAL A 192 -16.92 14.87 6.73
N ASP A 193 -16.47 16.09 7.00
CA ASP A 193 -17.44 17.15 7.33
C ASP A 193 -17.83 18.02 6.13
N THR A 194 -18.93 17.62 5.48
CA THR A 194 -19.56 18.37 4.38
C THR A 194 -20.11 19.73 4.81
N ASN A 195 -20.22 20.00 6.11
CA ASN A 195 -20.72 21.28 6.64
C ASN A 195 -19.65 22.37 6.66
N CYS A 196 -18.41 22.02 6.37
CA CYS A 196 -17.33 22.99 6.28
C CYS A 196 -17.25 23.72 4.94
N LEU A 197 -18.15 23.41 4.02
CA LEU A 197 -18.30 24.08 2.75
C LEU A 197 -18.86 25.49 2.94
N GLY A 198 -18.00 26.49 3.00
CA GLY A 198 -18.41 27.89 2.94
C GLY A 198 -18.11 28.75 4.16
N THR A 199 -17.51 28.22 5.19
CA THR A 199 -17.01 29.08 6.29
C THR A 199 -15.55 29.47 6.02
N SER A 200 -15.26 30.75 6.28
CA SER A 200 -13.88 31.27 6.24
C SER A 200 -12.98 30.47 7.18
N GLN A 201 -12.33 29.51 6.65
CA GLN A 201 -11.57 28.57 7.45
C GLN A 201 -10.13 29.05 7.58
N THR A 202 -9.81 29.49 8.74
CA THR A 202 -8.46 29.34 9.27
C THR A 202 -8.30 27.85 9.58
N GLY A 203 -8.21 27.04 8.52
CA GLY A 203 -8.34 25.59 8.58
C GLY A 203 -7.35 24.98 9.56
N GLY A 204 -7.89 24.24 10.49
CA GLY A 204 -7.11 23.38 11.34
C GLY A 204 -6.35 22.37 10.47
N ARG A 205 -5.02 22.38 10.57
CA ARG A 205 -4.19 21.38 9.93
C ARG A 205 -4.29 20.11 10.73
N GLY A 206 -4.74 19.04 10.11
CA GLY A 206 -4.84 17.74 10.74
C GLY A 206 -3.71 16.82 10.28
N THR A 207 -3.33 15.90 11.15
CA THR A 207 -2.41 14.81 10.85
C THR A 207 -3.04 13.52 11.32
N TRP A 208 -3.06 12.53 10.45
CA TRP A 208 -3.68 11.24 10.71
C TRP A 208 -2.66 10.11 10.64
N ASP A 209 -2.85 9.09 11.47
CA ASP A 209 -2.22 7.80 11.33
C ASP A 209 -3.33 6.76 11.12
N PHE A 210 -3.12 5.81 10.20
CA PHE A 210 -4.10 4.79 9.89
C PHE A 210 -3.56 3.38 10.14
N LEU A 211 -4.46 2.48 10.51
CA LEU A 211 -4.25 1.05 10.44
C LEU A 211 -5.17 0.51 9.36
N HIS A 212 -4.59 -0.18 8.37
CA HIS A 212 -5.31 -0.80 7.28
C HIS A 212 -4.94 -2.27 7.20
N TYR A 213 -5.92 -3.15 7.22
CA TYR A 213 -5.67 -4.57 7.05
C TYR A 213 -6.83 -5.27 6.38
N TRP A 214 -6.50 -6.35 5.69
CA TRP A 214 -7.50 -7.25 5.12
C TRP A 214 -7.03 -8.70 5.21
N VAL A 215 -8.02 -9.59 5.14
CA VAL A 215 -7.82 -11.02 4.96
C VAL A 215 -8.84 -11.52 3.95
N SER A 216 -8.36 -12.33 3.01
CA SER A 216 -9.20 -13.10 2.11
C SER A 216 -8.85 -14.57 2.25
N ALA A 217 -9.85 -15.43 2.31
CA ALA A 217 -9.65 -16.87 2.35
C ALA A 217 -10.68 -17.55 1.46
N GLY A 218 -10.24 -18.47 0.64
CA GLY A 218 -11.09 -19.12 -0.34
C GLY A 218 -10.67 -20.52 -0.71
N MET A 219 -11.53 -21.13 -1.48
CA MET A 219 -11.38 -22.49 -1.98
C MET A 219 -11.47 -22.48 -3.52
N ARG A 220 -10.59 -23.22 -4.14
CA ARG A 220 -10.60 -23.48 -5.58
C ARG A 220 -11.67 -24.51 -5.90
N VAL A 221 -12.69 -24.10 -6.66
CA VAL A 221 -13.75 -24.98 -7.12
C VAL A 221 -13.26 -25.84 -8.29
N ASN A 222 -12.44 -25.23 -9.14
CA ASN A 222 -11.77 -25.90 -10.27
C ASN A 222 -10.56 -25.04 -10.70
N SER A 223 -9.94 -25.36 -11.82
CA SER A 223 -8.77 -24.61 -12.34
C SER A 223 -9.07 -23.17 -12.74
N MET A 224 -10.33 -22.81 -12.98
CA MET A 224 -10.76 -21.48 -13.42
C MET A 224 -11.39 -20.67 -12.27
N TRP A 225 -12.10 -21.30 -11.34
CA TRP A 225 -12.96 -20.61 -10.38
C TRP A 225 -12.53 -20.87 -8.93
N SER A 226 -12.49 -19.79 -8.16
CA SER A 226 -12.37 -19.82 -6.71
C SER A 226 -13.52 -19.04 -6.06
N LEU A 227 -13.93 -19.48 -4.89
CA LEU A 227 -14.95 -18.84 -4.05
C LEU A 227 -14.37 -18.64 -2.65
N GLY A 228 -14.67 -17.52 -2.03
CA GLY A 228 -14.17 -17.25 -0.69
C GLY A 228 -14.87 -16.11 0.01
N ALA A 229 -14.27 -15.68 1.12
CA ALA A 229 -14.71 -14.56 1.90
C ALA A 229 -13.56 -13.54 2.05
N HIS A 230 -13.94 -12.29 2.16
CA HIS A 230 -13.07 -11.14 2.33
C HIS A 230 -13.51 -10.34 3.54
N TYR A 231 -12.56 -9.90 4.33
CA TYR A 231 -12.72 -8.93 5.38
C TYR A 231 -11.66 -7.85 5.24
N GLU A 232 -12.05 -6.59 5.36
CA GLU A 232 -11.14 -5.44 5.27
C GLU A 232 -11.55 -4.35 6.25
N HIS A 233 -10.57 -3.70 6.87
CA HIS A 233 -10.82 -2.67 7.85
C HIS A 233 -9.78 -1.56 7.72
N LEU A 234 -10.27 -0.33 7.62
CA LEU A 234 -9.48 0.90 7.67
C LEU A 234 -9.96 1.76 8.83
N LEU A 235 -9.05 2.09 9.73
CA LEU A 235 -9.34 2.95 10.88
C LEU A 235 -8.22 3.95 11.14
N THR A 236 -8.59 5.12 11.70
CA THR A 236 -7.59 6.05 12.25
C THR A 236 -7.16 5.58 13.63
N THR A 237 -5.85 5.63 13.87
CA THR A 237 -5.26 5.41 15.20
C THR A 237 -4.83 6.71 15.86
N ARG A 238 -4.66 7.76 15.07
CA ARG A 238 -4.41 9.12 15.53
C ARG A 238 -5.09 10.12 14.61
N ASP A 239 -5.78 11.07 15.22
CA ASP A 239 -6.29 12.28 14.58
C ASP A 239 -5.87 13.47 15.43
N SER A 240 -5.00 14.35 14.91
CA SER A 240 -4.54 15.53 15.65
C SER A 240 -5.60 16.62 15.74
N SER A 241 -6.63 16.59 14.89
CA SER A 241 -7.75 17.54 14.92
C SER A 241 -8.81 17.14 15.92
N ALA A 242 -8.92 15.84 16.23
CA ALA A 242 -9.87 15.28 17.21
C ALA A 242 -9.17 14.26 18.13
N PRO A 243 -8.35 14.71 19.09
CA PRO A 243 -7.61 13.82 19.97
C PRO A 243 -8.54 12.86 20.73
N GLY A 244 -8.27 11.56 20.61
CA GLY A 244 -9.03 10.51 21.30
C GLY A 244 -10.18 9.91 20.49
N ALA A 245 -10.48 10.39 19.30
CA ALA A 245 -11.44 9.79 18.39
C ALA A 245 -10.72 8.84 17.44
N ALA A 246 -10.77 7.54 17.72
CA ALA A 246 -10.52 6.54 16.69
C ALA A 246 -11.76 6.49 15.79
N GLN A 247 -11.57 6.63 14.49
CA GLN A 247 -12.66 6.58 13.52
C GLN A 247 -12.47 5.37 12.62
N ASP A 248 -13.48 4.51 12.57
CA ASP A 248 -13.59 3.49 11.55
C ASP A 248 -14.06 4.15 10.25
N TYR A 249 -13.27 4.07 9.19
CA TYR A 249 -13.69 4.55 7.88
C TYR A 249 -14.61 3.56 7.20
N TYR A 250 -14.22 2.29 7.24
CA TYR A 250 -15.05 1.17 6.80
C TYR A 250 -14.59 -0.12 7.46
N ARG A 251 -15.51 -1.07 7.51
CA ARG A 251 -15.29 -2.43 7.97
C ARG A 251 -16.08 -3.39 7.10
N TRP A 252 -15.44 -3.85 6.03
CA TRP A 252 -16.08 -4.63 5.00
C TRP A 252 -16.02 -6.12 5.27
N ILE A 253 -17.13 -6.79 5.01
CA ILE A 253 -17.21 -8.25 5.02
C ILE A 253 -18.11 -8.73 3.90
N GLY A 254 -17.66 -9.72 3.13
CA GLY A 254 -18.46 -10.28 2.05
C GLY A 254 -17.80 -11.44 1.33
N PRO A 255 -18.56 -12.18 0.54
CA PRO A 255 -18.03 -13.20 -0.34
C PRO A 255 -17.28 -12.59 -1.53
N TYR A 256 -16.35 -13.38 -2.08
CA TYR A 256 -15.77 -13.09 -3.38
C TYR A 256 -15.86 -14.28 -4.32
N VAL A 257 -15.84 -13.99 -5.60
CA VAL A 257 -15.60 -14.94 -6.68
C VAL A 257 -14.36 -14.49 -7.46
N GLU A 258 -13.48 -15.43 -7.75
CA GLU A 258 -12.32 -15.19 -8.60
C GLU A 258 -12.35 -16.11 -9.81
N MET A 259 -12.09 -15.52 -10.98
CA MET A 259 -11.93 -16.22 -12.25
C MET A 259 -10.48 -16.11 -12.70
N LYS A 260 -9.82 -17.25 -12.85
CA LYS A 260 -8.46 -17.38 -13.39
C LYS A 260 -8.54 -17.57 -14.89
N LEU A 261 -7.80 -16.74 -15.61
CA LEU A 261 -7.79 -16.69 -17.07
C LEU A 261 -6.44 -17.18 -17.60
N PRO A 262 -6.39 -17.66 -18.84
CA PRO A 262 -5.11 -18.01 -19.47
C PRO A 262 -4.12 -16.85 -19.45
N GLY A 263 -2.83 -17.16 -19.38
CA GLY A 263 -1.76 -16.16 -19.43
C GLY A 263 -1.55 -15.45 -18.10
N ASN A 264 -1.73 -16.11 -16.96
CA ASN A 264 -1.50 -15.57 -15.62
C ASN A 264 -2.34 -14.30 -15.34
N MET A 265 -3.60 -14.31 -15.76
CA MET A 265 -4.56 -13.27 -15.47
C MET A 265 -5.60 -13.78 -14.46
N ALA A 266 -6.10 -12.88 -13.62
CA ALA A 266 -7.23 -13.19 -12.76
C ALA A 266 -8.15 -11.96 -12.63
N PHE A 267 -9.43 -12.25 -12.45
CA PHE A 267 -10.45 -11.26 -12.16
C PHE A 267 -11.18 -11.68 -10.89
N ARG A 268 -11.19 -10.82 -9.87
CA ARG A 268 -11.90 -11.03 -8.61
C ARG A 268 -12.97 -9.97 -8.43
N PHE A 269 -14.15 -10.43 -8.07
CA PHE A 269 -15.27 -9.59 -7.65
C PHE A 269 -15.63 -9.92 -6.21
N THR A 270 -15.68 -8.91 -5.37
CA THR A 270 -16.10 -8.99 -3.97
C THR A 270 -17.27 -8.05 -3.75
N VAL A 271 -18.26 -8.47 -3.01
CA VAL A 271 -19.43 -7.67 -2.64
C VAL A 271 -19.85 -8.04 -1.23
N GLY A 272 -20.39 -7.09 -0.50
CA GLY A 272 -20.83 -7.37 0.86
C GLY A 272 -21.36 -6.14 1.58
N LYS A 273 -21.19 -6.16 2.88
CA LYS A 273 -21.67 -5.10 3.78
C LYS A 273 -20.51 -4.40 4.48
N ASP A 274 -20.63 -3.10 4.60
CA ASP A 274 -19.87 -2.30 5.53
C ASP A 274 -20.52 -2.40 6.92
N LEU A 275 -19.80 -2.91 7.89
CA LEU A 275 -20.28 -3.08 9.26
C LEU A 275 -20.31 -1.78 10.06
N THR A 276 -19.78 -0.67 9.52
CA THR A 276 -19.80 0.63 10.18
C THR A 276 -21.12 1.37 9.96
N ASP A 277 -21.68 1.30 8.75
CA ASP A 277 -22.87 2.05 8.35
C ASP A 277 -23.97 1.19 7.71
N ASN A 278 -23.72 -0.12 7.58
CA ASN A 278 -24.61 -1.11 6.96
C ASN A 278 -24.90 -0.87 5.46
N GLN A 279 -24.04 -0.11 4.78
CA GLN A 279 -24.14 0.06 3.34
C GLN A 279 -23.52 -1.10 2.57
N ASP A 280 -23.83 -1.19 1.28
CA ASP A 280 -23.22 -2.17 0.41
C ASP A 280 -21.86 -1.68 -0.08
N PHE A 281 -20.89 -2.59 -0.16
CA PHE A 281 -19.64 -2.32 -0.83
C PHE A 281 -19.40 -3.28 -1.98
N TYR A 282 -18.57 -2.85 -2.91
CA TYR A 282 -17.99 -3.71 -3.93
C TYR A 282 -16.49 -3.49 -4.05
N LYS A 283 -15.79 -4.52 -4.55
CA LYS A 283 -14.37 -4.46 -4.89
C LYS A 283 -14.11 -5.29 -6.13
N LEU A 284 -13.46 -4.67 -7.11
CA LEU A 284 -13.03 -5.30 -8.36
C LEU A 284 -11.51 -5.34 -8.38
N LYS A 285 -10.94 -6.47 -8.80
CA LYS A 285 -9.50 -6.62 -8.96
C LYS A 285 -9.22 -7.44 -10.22
N PHE A 286 -8.56 -6.83 -11.18
CA PHE A 286 -7.99 -7.52 -12.33
C PHE A 286 -6.49 -7.54 -12.18
N THR A 287 -5.86 -8.71 -12.36
CA THR A 287 -4.42 -8.87 -12.26
C THR A 287 -3.85 -9.53 -13.51
N LYS A 288 -2.62 -9.16 -13.85
CA LYS A 288 -1.80 -9.80 -14.87
C LYS A 288 -0.37 -9.92 -14.35
N THR A 289 0.14 -11.14 -14.31
CA THR A 289 1.55 -11.42 -13.96
C THR A 289 2.35 -11.74 -15.22
N PHE A 290 3.55 -11.16 -15.30
CA PHE A 290 4.51 -11.31 -16.38
C PHE A 290 5.73 -12.07 -15.92
#